data_8afa89654d9efeb5194288444bef4210
#
_entry.id   8afa89654d9efeb5194288444bef4210
#
_cell.length_a   1.000
_cell.length_b   1.000
_cell.length_c   1.000
_cell.angle_alpha   90.00
_cell.angle_beta   90.00
_cell.angle_gamma   90.00
#
_symmetry.space_group_name_H-M   'P 1'
#
loop_
_entity.id
_entity.type
_entity.pdbx_description
1 polymer ?
#
loop_
_entity_poly.entity_id
_entity_poly.type
_entity_poly.pdbx_seq_one_letter_code
_entity_poly.pdbx_strand_id
1 'polypeptide(L)'
;MDDKISPAGVSGARDTEKQQVENVEYSGYDMTSSPPPPANASLAAVAEAHGIQLPTIDPARRVAVEKSLKRKLDARCSIFILIYIMNYLDRNNLASARLKGLQEDLKLDDTQYATCLSILYVGYILMQVPSNMFINRISRPSLYIAGAMLLWGIISTLSGNAQGFGSMVAIRFLLGFIEAAFLPGALLILSKWYTRRELTKRNALLFCGNLISNAFSALVGAGVLSNMNGVLGHAAWRWLFWIEGAATCTIAIISAFVLPDLPHNTRGFTEEERQVAQLRIIEDVGELDSDANQGPLDGLKMALKDVKIYVMMFTFTAYVVGLSFNAFFVRIALGTSYSASN
;
A
#
# COMPACT_ATOMS: atom_id res chain seq x y z
N MET A 1 -71.46 4.46 -0.05
CA MET A 1 -70.92 5.14 -1.24
C MET A 1 -69.43 5.26 -1.01
N ASP A 2 -68.74 4.20 -1.39
CA ASP A 2 -67.31 4.03 -1.15
C ASP A 2 -66.56 4.49 -2.40
N ASP A 3 -65.75 5.52 -2.28
CA ASP A 3 -64.80 5.88 -3.34
C ASP A 3 -63.39 5.40 -2.96
N LYS A 4 -62.97 4.35 -3.71
CA LYS A 4 -61.62 3.79 -3.67
C LYS A 4 -60.69 4.72 -4.44
N ILE A 5 -59.75 5.37 -3.78
CA ILE A 5 -58.62 6.06 -4.41
C ILE A 5 -57.48 5.04 -4.58
N SER A 6 -57.12 4.79 -5.86
CA SER A 6 -56.08 3.89 -6.30
C SER A 6 -54.66 4.54 -6.09
N PRO A 7 -53.63 3.82 -5.63
CA PRO A 7 -52.29 4.38 -5.44
C PRO A 7 -51.41 4.14 -6.68
N ALA A 8 -51.59 4.93 -7.73
CA ALA A 8 -50.81 4.80 -8.98
C ALA A 8 -49.94 6.02 -9.33
N GLY A 9 -49.49 6.78 -8.35
CA GLY A 9 -48.76 8.04 -8.58
C GLY A 9 -47.35 8.15 -7.98
N VAL A 10 -46.85 7.15 -7.23
CA VAL A 10 -45.61 7.32 -6.44
C VAL A 10 -44.39 6.58 -7.04
N SER A 11 -44.59 5.70 -8.02
CA SER A 11 -43.47 4.94 -8.65
C SER A 11 -42.66 5.76 -9.66
N GLY A 12 -43.31 6.61 -10.46
CA GLY A 12 -42.64 7.36 -11.51
C GLY A 12 -41.72 8.49 -11.08
N ALA A 13 -41.96 9.07 -9.91
CA ALA A 13 -41.16 10.18 -9.40
C ALA A 13 -39.79 9.73 -8.83
N ARG A 14 -39.69 8.51 -8.29
CA ARG A 14 -38.42 7.97 -7.75
C ARG A 14 -37.46 7.52 -8.85
N ASP A 15 -37.94 7.07 -9.96
CA ASP A 15 -37.11 6.63 -11.08
C ASP A 15 -36.56 7.81 -11.87
N THR A 16 -37.31 8.92 -12.00
CA THR A 16 -36.83 10.17 -12.58
C THR A 16 -35.81 10.90 -11.70
N GLU A 17 -35.94 10.83 -10.36
CA GLU A 17 -35.01 11.44 -9.44
C GLU A 17 -33.66 10.65 -9.41
N LYS A 18 -33.68 9.33 -9.50
CA LYS A 18 -32.48 8.50 -9.64
C LYS A 18 -31.76 8.73 -10.97
N GLN A 19 -32.48 8.89 -12.07
CA GLN A 19 -31.89 9.23 -13.36
C GLN A 19 -31.33 10.65 -13.41
N GLN A 20 -31.90 11.62 -12.69
CA GLN A 20 -31.36 12.97 -12.60
C GLN A 20 -30.09 13.04 -11.70
N VAL A 21 -30.01 12.27 -10.62
CA VAL A 21 -28.81 12.20 -9.76
C VAL A 21 -27.67 11.52 -10.49
N GLU A 22 -27.95 10.49 -11.29
CA GLU A 22 -26.92 9.81 -12.10
C GLU A 22 -26.37 10.72 -13.22
N ASN A 23 -27.20 11.60 -13.79
CA ASN A 23 -26.78 12.55 -14.83
C ASN A 23 -26.05 13.80 -14.32
N VAL A 24 -26.16 14.15 -13.04
CA VAL A 24 -25.48 15.33 -12.45
C VAL A 24 -24.03 14.99 -12.03
N GLU A 25 -23.73 13.73 -11.74
CA GLU A 25 -22.38 13.31 -11.35
C GLU A 25 -21.39 13.21 -12.52
N TYR A 26 -21.89 13.16 -13.78
CA TYR A 26 -21.07 13.05 -14.99
C TYR A 26 -20.75 14.37 -15.73
N SER A 27 -21.29 15.50 -15.29
CA SER A 27 -21.21 16.77 -16.02
C SER A 27 -19.96 17.61 -15.76
N GLY A 28 -18.93 17.09 -15.11
CA GLY A 28 -17.75 17.87 -14.69
C GLY A 28 -16.40 17.47 -15.29
N TYR A 29 -16.33 16.60 -16.29
CA TYR A 29 -15.06 16.19 -16.89
C TYR A 29 -14.94 16.68 -18.34
N ASP A 30 -14.17 17.76 -18.51
CA ASP A 30 -13.69 18.21 -19.81
C ASP A 30 -12.38 17.45 -20.14
N MET A 31 -12.49 16.35 -20.88
CA MET A 31 -11.36 15.61 -21.42
C MET A 31 -11.19 15.90 -22.91
N THR A 32 -10.34 16.84 -23.22
CA THR A 32 -9.84 17.03 -24.58
C THR A 32 -8.84 15.93 -24.91
N SER A 33 -9.28 14.88 -25.61
CA SER A 33 -8.63 14.12 -26.69
C SER A 33 -9.03 12.64 -26.76
N SER A 34 -10.25 12.36 -26.67
CA SER A 34 -11.05 11.29 -27.26
C SER A 34 -12.40 11.28 -26.53
N PRO A 35 -13.51 11.22 -27.24
CA PRO A 35 -14.82 11.17 -26.58
C PRO A 35 -14.84 9.92 -25.70
N PRO A 36 -15.32 10.03 -24.44
CA PRO A 36 -15.56 8.85 -23.64
C PRO A 36 -16.49 7.92 -24.43
N PRO A 37 -16.26 6.61 -24.43
CA PRO A 37 -17.18 5.70 -25.07
C PRO A 37 -18.57 6.00 -24.49
N PRO A 38 -19.61 6.00 -25.32
CA PRO A 38 -20.97 6.30 -24.87
C PRO A 38 -21.30 5.38 -23.70
N ALA A 39 -21.97 5.89 -22.69
CA ALA A 39 -22.28 5.16 -21.45
C ALA A 39 -23.06 3.83 -21.68
N ASN A 40 -23.43 3.54 -22.94
CA ASN A 40 -24.04 2.33 -23.45
C ASN A 40 -23.14 1.57 -24.45
N ALA A 41 -21.83 1.88 -24.53
CA ALA A 41 -20.93 1.05 -25.33
C ALA A 41 -20.97 -0.36 -24.75
N SER A 42 -21.42 -1.34 -25.57
CA SER A 42 -21.45 -2.73 -25.13
C SER A 42 -20.03 -3.13 -24.76
N LEU A 43 -19.88 -3.93 -23.70
CA LEU A 43 -18.58 -4.50 -23.26
C LEU A 43 -17.79 -5.06 -24.46
N ALA A 44 -18.49 -5.54 -25.47
CA ALA A 44 -17.95 -6.02 -26.74
C ALA A 44 -17.22 -4.91 -27.52
N ALA A 45 -17.77 -3.71 -27.60
CA ALA A 45 -17.15 -2.60 -28.33
C ALA A 45 -15.87 -2.10 -27.62
N VAL A 46 -15.87 -2.10 -26.28
CA VAL A 46 -14.69 -1.73 -25.50
C VAL A 46 -13.57 -2.77 -25.64
N ALA A 47 -13.92 -4.05 -25.59
CA ALA A 47 -12.97 -5.15 -25.78
C ALA A 47 -12.39 -5.18 -27.19
N GLU A 48 -13.22 -4.95 -28.23
CA GLU A 48 -12.82 -4.91 -29.63
C GLU A 48 -11.87 -3.73 -29.91
N ALA A 49 -12.19 -2.55 -29.36
CA ALA A 49 -11.32 -1.37 -29.48
C ALA A 49 -9.91 -1.58 -28.90
N HIS A 50 -9.75 -2.52 -27.97
CA HIS A 50 -8.49 -2.84 -27.34
C HIS A 50 -7.89 -4.20 -27.74
N GLY A 51 -8.48 -4.84 -28.77
CA GLY A 51 -7.99 -6.12 -29.31
C GLY A 51 -8.12 -7.31 -28.34
N ILE A 52 -9.00 -7.20 -27.34
CA ILE A 52 -9.25 -8.27 -26.37
C ILE A 52 -10.40 -9.14 -26.90
N GLN A 53 -10.10 -10.42 -27.14
CA GLN A 53 -11.14 -11.39 -27.43
C GLN A 53 -11.91 -11.67 -26.13
N LEU A 54 -13.22 -11.31 -26.15
CA LEU A 54 -14.12 -11.68 -25.05
C LEU A 54 -14.24 -13.21 -25.02
N PRO A 55 -13.86 -13.86 -23.92
CA PRO A 55 -14.03 -15.30 -23.82
C PRO A 55 -15.53 -15.63 -23.80
N THR A 56 -15.97 -16.49 -24.71
CA THR A 56 -17.29 -17.12 -24.66
C THR A 56 -17.31 -18.21 -23.59
N ILE A 57 -17.30 -17.80 -22.31
CA ILE A 57 -17.32 -18.73 -21.18
C ILE A 57 -18.76 -18.88 -20.71
N ASP A 58 -19.22 -20.13 -20.60
CA ASP A 58 -20.52 -20.46 -19.99
C ASP A 58 -20.63 -19.78 -18.60
N PRO A 59 -21.77 -19.11 -18.28
CA PRO A 59 -21.93 -18.42 -16.99
C PRO A 59 -21.65 -19.27 -15.76
N ALA A 60 -22.03 -20.55 -15.78
CA ALA A 60 -21.78 -21.47 -14.67
C ALA A 60 -20.27 -21.75 -14.50
N ARG A 61 -19.56 -21.95 -15.62
CA ARG A 61 -18.11 -22.15 -15.66
C ARG A 61 -17.37 -20.90 -15.21
N ARG A 62 -17.82 -19.70 -15.63
CA ARG A 62 -17.26 -18.41 -15.21
C ARG A 62 -17.23 -18.27 -13.70
N VAL A 63 -18.34 -18.57 -13.00
CA VAL A 63 -18.42 -18.51 -11.53
C VAL A 63 -17.39 -19.44 -10.85
N ALA A 64 -17.21 -20.65 -11.41
CA ALA A 64 -16.24 -21.60 -10.87
C ALA A 64 -14.78 -21.13 -11.06
N VAL A 65 -14.46 -20.61 -12.27
CA VAL A 65 -13.13 -20.04 -12.59
C VAL A 65 -12.83 -18.83 -11.71
N GLU A 66 -13.79 -17.94 -11.52
CA GLU A 66 -13.66 -16.75 -10.67
C GLU A 66 -13.41 -17.09 -9.21
N LYS A 67 -14.07 -18.13 -8.67
CA LYS A 67 -13.84 -18.63 -7.32
C LYS A 67 -12.43 -19.21 -7.16
N SER A 68 -11.96 -19.98 -8.16
CA SER A 68 -10.59 -20.52 -8.19
C SER A 68 -9.56 -19.41 -8.24
N LEU A 69 -9.74 -18.45 -9.15
CA LEU A 69 -8.91 -17.26 -9.32
C LEU A 69 -8.77 -16.49 -8.00
N LYS A 70 -9.89 -16.12 -7.37
CA LYS A 70 -9.89 -15.36 -6.10
C LYS A 70 -9.13 -16.10 -5.00
N ARG A 71 -9.35 -17.39 -4.85
CA ARG A 71 -8.64 -18.19 -3.81
C ARG A 71 -7.14 -18.23 -4.04
N LYS A 72 -6.68 -18.45 -5.28
CA LYS A 72 -5.26 -18.45 -5.62
C LYS A 72 -4.64 -17.06 -5.42
N LEU A 73 -5.37 -16.04 -5.81
CA LEU A 73 -4.94 -14.65 -5.71
C LEU A 73 -4.84 -14.20 -4.26
N ASP A 74 -5.85 -14.50 -3.43
CA ASP A 74 -5.84 -14.18 -2.01
C ASP A 74 -4.68 -14.88 -1.28
N ALA A 75 -4.40 -16.14 -1.63
CA ALA A 75 -3.26 -16.87 -1.06
C ALA A 75 -1.92 -16.24 -1.44
N ARG A 76 -1.74 -15.77 -2.68
CA ARG A 76 -0.50 -15.11 -3.12
C ARG A 76 -0.38 -13.68 -2.58
N CYS A 77 -1.46 -12.90 -2.61
CA CYS A 77 -1.47 -11.52 -2.13
C CYS A 77 -1.39 -11.41 -0.61
N SER A 78 -1.68 -12.49 0.16
CA SER A 78 -1.51 -12.48 1.61
C SER A 78 -0.08 -12.16 2.05
N ILE A 79 0.91 -12.45 1.21
CA ILE A 79 2.31 -12.10 1.46
C ILE A 79 2.53 -10.59 1.60
N PHE A 80 1.69 -9.73 0.99
CA PHE A 80 1.76 -8.29 1.17
C PHE A 80 1.53 -7.87 2.62
N ILE A 81 0.68 -8.60 3.36
CA ILE A 81 0.45 -8.34 4.79
C ILE A 81 1.73 -8.63 5.57
N LEU A 82 2.41 -9.75 5.26
CA LEU A 82 3.66 -10.11 5.90
C LEU A 82 4.78 -9.09 5.59
N ILE A 83 4.88 -8.65 4.33
CA ILE A 83 5.83 -7.59 3.93
C ILE A 83 5.52 -6.29 4.69
N TYR A 84 4.25 -5.94 4.84
CA TYR A 84 3.84 -4.73 5.56
C TYR A 84 4.16 -4.81 7.06
N ILE A 85 4.02 -5.99 7.65
CA ILE A 85 4.45 -6.24 9.03
C ILE A 85 5.96 -6.00 9.16
N MET A 86 6.78 -6.59 8.28
CA MET A 86 8.24 -6.40 8.29
C MET A 86 8.63 -4.94 8.09
N ASN A 87 7.94 -4.23 7.22
CA ASN A 87 8.13 -2.81 6.97
C ASN A 87 7.98 -1.96 8.24
N TYR A 88 6.94 -2.20 9.03
CA TYR A 88 6.72 -1.47 10.28
C TYR A 88 7.61 -1.97 11.43
N LEU A 89 8.00 -3.24 11.44
CA LEU A 89 9.01 -3.76 12.37
C LEU A 89 10.33 -2.99 12.21
N ASP A 90 10.85 -2.88 11.00
CA ASP A 90 12.09 -2.17 10.70
C ASP A 90 12.05 -0.68 11.11
N ARG A 91 10.89 -0.03 10.97
CA ARG A 91 10.70 1.35 11.43
C ARG A 91 10.75 1.47 12.95
N ASN A 92 10.12 0.53 13.66
CA ASN A 92 10.01 0.54 15.11
C ASN A 92 11.31 0.11 15.81
N ASN A 93 12.21 -0.58 15.09
CA ASN A 93 13.45 -1.12 15.64
C ASN A 93 14.36 -0.08 16.29
N LEU A 94 14.46 1.11 15.72
CA LEU A 94 15.30 2.15 16.28
C LEU A 94 14.80 2.60 17.65
N ALA A 95 13.47 2.67 17.83
CA ALA A 95 12.87 3.03 19.11
C ALA A 95 13.08 1.91 20.16
N SER A 96 12.93 0.65 19.75
CA SER A 96 13.18 -0.51 20.61
C SER A 96 14.67 -0.62 21.00
N ALA A 97 15.57 -0.41 20.05
CA ALA A 97 17.02 -0.45 20.25
C ALA A 97 17.51 0.66 21.19
N ARG A 98 16.88 1.85 21.19
CA ARG A 98 17.18 2.93 22.12
C ARG A 98 17.04 2.49 23.58
N LEU A 99 16.03 1.67 23.89
CA LEU A 99 15.77 1.18 25.24
C LEU A 99 16.89 0.27 25.79
N LYS A 100 17.79 -0.19 24.94
CA LYS A 100 18.85 -1.15 25.27
C LYS A 100 20.24 -0.69 24.81
N GLY A 101 20.50 0.60 24.96
CA GLY A 101 21.83 1.15 24.88
C GLY A 101 22.32 1.55 23.49
N LEU A 102 21.46 1.60 22.47
CA LEU A 102 21.88 2.06 21.14
C LEU A 102 22.41 3.50 21.17
N GLN A 103 21.76 4.37 21.94
CA GLN A 103 22.09 5.79 21.99
C GLN A 103 23.46 5.99 22.67
N GLU A 104 23.71 5.25 23.71
CA GLU A 104 24.98 5.25 24.47
C GLU A 104 26.13 4.65 23.65
N ASP A 105 25.91 3.48 23.01
CA ASP A 105 26.90 2.81 22.17
C ASP A 105 27.37 3.65 21.00
N LEU A 106 26.42 4.33 20.34
CA LEU A 106 26.68 5.19 19.19
C LEU A 106 27.05 6.63 19.59
N LYS A 107 27.06 6.96 20.90
CA LYS A 107 27.32 8.28 21.46
C LYS A 107 26.45 9.37 20.82
N LEU A 108 25.15 9.10 20.70
CA LEU A 108 24.19 10.03 20.11
C LEU A 108 23.61 10.93 21.19
N ASP A 109 23.52 12.22 20.90
CA ASP A 109 22.65 13.10 21.68
C ASP A 109 21.17 12.96 21.25
N ASP A 110 20.25 13.55 22.03
CA ASP A 110 18.81 13.44 21.76
C ASP A 110 18.42 14.05 20.42
N THR A 111 19.09 15.13 19.99
CA THR A 111 18.87 15.79 18.70
C THR A 111 19.33 14.90 17.54
N GLN A 112 20.49 14.28 17.70
CA GLN A 112 21.03 13.33 16.72
C GLN A 112 20.15 12.10 16.58
N TYR A 113 19.64 11.57 17.70
CA TYR A 113 18.70 10.47 17.68
C TYR A 113 17.37 10.84 16.98
N ALA A 114 16.80 12.02 17.28
CA ALA A 114 15.62 12.53 16.60
C ALA A 114 15.85 12.72 15.09
N THR A 115 17.07 13.14 14.71
CA THR A 115 17.49 13.25 13.30
C THR A 115 17.50 11.88 12.62
N CYS A 116 18.02 10.84 13.28
CA CYS A 116 18.00 9.47 12.76
C CYS A 116 16.59 8.92 12.54
N LEU A 117 15.62 9.32 13.37
CA LEU A 117 14.20 8.97 13.17
C LEU A 117 13.60 9.71 11.99
N SER A 118 13.88 11.00 11.86
CA SER A 118 13.24 11.89 10.87
C SER A 118 13.80 11.70 9.47
N ILE A 119 15.09 11.42 9.33
CA ILE A 119 15.78 11.33 8.03
C ILE A 119 15.26 10.17 7.17
N LEU A 120 14.74 9.10 7.79
CA LEU A 120 14.07 8.02 7.09
C LEU A 120 12.88 8.54 6.27
N TYR A 121 12.06 9.41 6.87
CA TYR A 121 10.91 9.99 6.18
C TYR A 121 11.31 10.94 5.05
N VAL A 122 12.44 11.62 5.18
CA VAL A 122 12.99 12.45 4.07
C VAL A 122 13.33 11.57 2.88
N GLY A 123 14.06 10.47 3.08
CA GLY A 123 14.36 9.49 2.02
C GLY A 123 13.08 8.92 1.41
N TYR A 124 12.11 8.56 2.25
CA TYR A 124 10.83 8.00 1.85
C TYR A 124 10.03 8.95 0.93
N ILE A 125 9.88 10.24 1.34
CA ILE A 125 9.15 11.25 0.57
C ILE A 125 9.81 11.51 -0.78
N LEU A 126 11.14 11.63 -0.80
CA LEU A 126 11.90 11.90 -2.03
C LEU A 126 11.71 10.81 -3.09
N MET A 127 11.67 9.54 -2.68
CA MET A 127 11.58 8.42 -3.63
C MET A 127 10.14 7.99 -3.91
N GLN A 128 9.15 8.40 -3.13
CA GLN A 128 7.77 7.92 -3.28
C GLN A 128 7.17 8.25 -4.65
N VAL A 129 7.33 9.49 -5.13
CA VAL A 129 6.83 9.90 -6.45
C VAL A 129 7.63 9.24 -7.58
N PRO A 130 8.99 9.31 -7.63
CA PRO A 130 9.78 8.64 -8.65
C PRO A 130 9.52 7.13 -8.72
N SER A 131 9.44 6.45 -7.58
CA SER A 131 9.16 5.01 -7.51
C SER A 131 7.79 4.66 -8.10
N ASN A 132 6.77 5.45 -7.79
CA ASN A 132 5.42 5.24 -8.31
C ASN A 132 5.36 5.46 -9.84
N MET A 133 6.07 6.45 -10.36
CA MET A 133 6.21 6.66 -11.81
C MET A 133 6.95 5.51 -12.49
N PHE A 134 7.96 4.95 -11.82
CA PHE A 134 8.79 3.87 -12.36
C PHE A 134 8.05 2.53 -12.40
N ILE A 135 7.34 2.16 -11.31
CA ILE A 135 6.65 0.88 -11.21
C ILE A 135 5.54 0.73 -12.25
N ASN A 136 4.88 1.82 -12.64
CA ASN A 136 3.85 1.82 -13.69
C ASN A 136 4.39 1.45 -15.08
N ARG A 137 5.70 1.51 -15.31
CA ARG A 137 6.37 1.15 -16.58
C ARG A 137 6.98 -0.23 -16.59
N ILE A 138 7.07 -0.86 -15.42
CA ILE A 138 7.73 -2.16 -15.31
C ILE A 138 6.73 -3.26 -15.66
N SER A 139 7.13 -4.14 -16.59
CA SER A 139 6.34 -5.32 -16.97
C SER A 139 6.20 -6.34 -15.83
N ARG A 140 7.09 -6.32 -14.83
CA ARG A 140 7.10 -7.25 -13.69
C ARG A 140 7.21 -6.51 -12.36
N PRO A 141 6.12 -5.89 -11.90
CA PRO A 141 6.13 -5.14 -10.66
C PRO A 141 6.41 -6.02 -9.42
N SER A 142 6.11 -7.31 -9.46
CA SER A 142 6.42 -8.25 -8.38
C SER A 142 7.93 -8.33 -8.10
N LEU A 143 8.75 -8.42 -9.14
CA LEU A 143 10.22 -8.47 -9.00
C LEU A 143 10.78 -7.13 -8.51
N TYR A 144 10.20 -6.02 -8.92
CA TYR A 144 10.60 -4.70 -8.44
C TYR A 144 10.37 -4.56 -6.93
N ILE A 145 9.18 -4.96 -6.45
CA ILE A 145 8.84 -4.92 -5.02
C ILE A 145 9.74 -5.87 -4.23
N ALA A 146 9.91 -7.11 -4.71
CA ALA A 146 10.77 -8.09 -4.04
C ALA A 146 12.25 -7.65 -4.02
N GLY A 147 12.73 -7.05 -5.11
CA GLY A 147 14.09 -6.48 -5.19
C GLY A 147 14.29 -5.29 -4.24
N ALA A 148 13.33 -4.36 -4.20
CA ALA A 148 13.35 -3.27 -3.24
C ALA A 148 13.32 -3.81 -1.78
N MET A 149 12.49 -4.82 -1.50
CA MET A 149 12.43 -5.45 -0.20
C MET A 149 13.75 -6.13 0.19
N LEU A 150 14.41 -6.80 -0.74
CA LEU A 150 15.71 -7.41 -0.48
C LEU A 150 16.77 -6.35 -0.16
N LEU A 151 16.79 -5.25 -0.92
CA LEU A 151 17.73 -4.15 -0.68
C LEU A 151 17.48 -3.50 0.68
N TRP A 152 16.22 -3.22 1.04
CA TRP A 152 15.97 -2.64 2.36
C TRP A 152 16.31 -3.62 3.49
N GLY A 153 16.07 -4.94 3.34
CA GLY A 153 16.45 -5.95 4.32
C GLY A 153 17.96 -6.01 4.54
N ILE A 154 18.75 -5.90 3.46
CA ILE A 154 20.22 -5.79 3.55
C ILE A 154 20.62 -4.52 4.31
N ILE A 155 20.01 -3.37 3.98
CA ILE A 155 20.30 -2.09 4.64
C ILE A 155 19.87 -2.13 6.11
N SER A 156 18.73 -2.74 6.42
CA SER A 156 18.29 -2.97 7.80
C SER A 156 19.31 -3.80 8.58
N THR A 157 19.81 -4.89 7.98
CA THR A 157 20.91 -5.69 8.58
C THR A 157 22.17 -4.86 8.82
N LEU A 158 22.54 -3.99 7.89
CA LEU A 158 23.71 -3.10 8.04
C LEU A 158 23.54 -2.09 9.19
N SER A 159 22.30 -1.78 9.60
CA SER A 159 22.06 -0.93 10.78
C SER A 159 22.70 -1.51 12.06
N GLY A 160 22.77 -2.83 12.18
CA GLY A 160 23.45 -3.52 13.26
C GLY A 160 24.97 -3.28 13.31
N ASN A 161 25.57 -2.84 12.19
CA ASN A 161 27.01 -2.55 12.09
C ASN A 161 27.33 -1.04 12.20
N ALA A 162 26.34 -0.21 12.50
CA ALA A 162 26.54 1.22 12.66
C ALA A 162 27.52 1.52 13.81
N GLN A 163 28.41 2.52 13.59
CA GLN A 163 29.46 2.90 14.53
C GLN A 163 29.31 4.31 15.08
N GLY A 164 28.33 5.08 14.62
CA GLY A 164 28.10 6.46 15.07
C GLY A 164 27.01 7.15 14.25
N PHE A 165 26.83 8.44 14.53
CA PHE A 165 25.78 9.26 13.97
C PHE A 165 25.73 9.23 12.43
N GLY A 166 26.85 9.52 11.76
CA GLY A 166 26.89 9.61 10.28
C GLY A 166 26.49 8.31 9.59
N SER A 167 26.97 7.16 10.10
CA SER A 167 26.61 5.85 9.55
C SER A 167 25.13 5.54 9.75
N MET A 168 24.58 5.84 10.93
CA MET A 168 23.16 5.61 11.21
C MET A 168 22.26 6.50 10.34
N VAL A 169 22.57 7.79 10.19
CA VAL A 169 21.83 8.73 9.32
C VAL A 169 21.83 8.26 7.87
N ALA A 170 22.99 7.87 7.32
CA ALA A 170 23.10 7.39 5.95
C ALA A 170 22.26 6.11 5.73
N ILE A 171 22.35 5.16 6.65
CA ILE A 171 21.59 3.92 6.59
C ILE A 171 20.08 4.20 6.65
N ARG A 172 19.64 5.07 7.57
CA ARG A 172 18.22 5.43 7.72
C ARG A 172 17.67 6.16 6.52
N PHE A 173 18.44 7.07 5.93
CA PHE A 173 18.05 7.74 4.69
C PHE A 173 17.85 6.74 3.54
N LEU A 174 18.84 5.86 3.32
CA LEU A 174 18.78 4.84 2.26
C LEU A 174 17.64 3.83 2.51
N LEU A 175 17.41 3.45 3.76
CA LEU A 175 16.30 2.58 4.13
C LEU A 175 14.96 3.19 3.70
N GLY A 176 14.70 4.45 4.11
CA GLY A 176 13.47 5.15 3.73
C GLY A 176 13.33 5.32 2.22
N PHE A 177 14.44 5.64 1.54
CA PHE A 177 14.48 5.82 0.09
C PHE A 177 14.03 4.55 -0.66
N ILE A 178 14.51 3.38 -0.26
CA ILE A 178 14.17 2.12 -0.92
C ILE A 178 12.80 1.59 -0.48
N GLU A 179 12.46 1.77 0.78
CA GLU A 179 11.19 1.34 1.37
C GLU A 179 9.97 2.02 0.71
N ALA A 180 10.14 3.23 0.18
CA ALA A 180 9.10 4.00 -0.50
C ALA A 180 8.48 3.26 -1.71
N ALA A 181 9.15 2.27 -2.27
CA ALA A 181 8.68 1.47 -3.39
C ALA A 181 7.53 0.52 -3.02
N PHE A 182 7.44 0.11 -1.75
CA PHE A 182 6.56 -1.00 -1.37
C PHE A 182 5.07 -0.66 -1.41
N LEU A 183 4.63 0.35 -0.67
CA LEU A 183 3.20 0.61 -0.52
C LEU A 183 2.50 0.99 -1.83
N PRO A 184 3.03 1.91 -2.65
CA PRO A 184 2.44 2.19 -3.96
C PRO A 184 2.42 0.97 -4.87
N GLY A 185 3.48 0.17 -4.84
CA GLY A 185 3.59 -1.06 -5.62
C GLY A 185 2.57 -2.12 -5.22
N ALA A 186 2.37 -2.34 -3.93
CA ALA A 186 1.37 -3.27 -3.42
C ALA A 186 -0.05 -2.84 -3.81
N LEU A 187 -0.37 -1.55 -3.64
CA LEU A 187 -1.68 -1.00 -4.03
C LEU A 187 -1.90 -1.09 -5.55
N LEU A 188 -0.87 -0.84 -6.36
CA LEU A 188 -0.94 -1.00 -7.81
C LEU A 188 -1.26 -2.46 -8.19
N ILE A 189 -0.52 -3.45 -7.67
CA ILE A 189 -0.79 -4.85 -7.98
C ILE A 189 -2.21 -5.23 -7.55
N LEU A 190 -2.61 -4.85 -6.34
CA LEU A 190 -3.96 -5.15 -5.85
C LEU A 190 -5.04 -4.53 -6.75
N SER A 191 -4.86 -3.29 -7.22
CA SER A 191 -5.83 -2.61 -8.09
C SER A 191 -5.96 -3.24 -9.48
N LYS A 192 -4.90 -3.89 -9.98
CA LYS A 192 -4.93 -4.58 -11.28
C LYS A 192 -5.60 -5.96 -11.22
N TRP A 193 -5.78 -6.54 -10.03
CA TRP A 193 -6.35 -7.87 -9.85
C TRP A 193 -7.75 -7.90 -9.23
N TYR A 194 -8.07 -6.91 -8.40
CA TYR A 194 -9.32 -6.88 -7.63
C TYR A 194 -10.23 -5.75 -8.06
N THR A 195 -11.53 -6.04 -8.12
CA THR A 195 -12.57 -5.04 -8.34
C THR A 195 -12.64 -4.06 -7.16
N ARG A 196 -13.20 -2.87 -7.37
CA ARG A 196 -13.30 -1.80 -6.33
C ARG A 196 -13.90 -2.30 -5.02
N ARG A 197 -14.94 -3.14 -5.08
CA ARG A 197 -15.57 -3.75 -3.88
C ARG A 197 -14.64 -4.72 -3.16
N GLU A 198 -13.87 -5.51 -3.91
CA GLU A 198 -12.94 -6.49 -3.36
C GLU A 198 -11.68 -5.83 -2.82
N LEU A 199 -11.21 -4.76 -3.48
CA LEU A 199 -10.03 -3.98 -3.13
C LEU A 199 -10.15 -3.36 -1.73
N THR A 200 -11.31 -2.81 -1.37
CA THR A 200 -11.54 -2.20 -0.06
C THR A 200 -11.24 -3.15 1.09
N LYS A 201 -11.74 -4.40 1.01
CA LYS A 201 -11.48 -5.41 2.05
C LYS A 201 -10.01 -5.79 2.16
N ARG A 202 -9.32 -5.90 1.02
CA ARG A 202 -7.90 -6.32 0.96
C ARG A 202 -6.97 -5.20 1.40
N ASN A 203 -7.30 -3.96 1.07
CA ASN A 203 -6.60 -2.80 1.61
C ASN A 203 -6.77 -2.72 3.13
N ALA A 204 -7.98 -2.94 3.66
CA ALA A 204 -8.18 -3.00 5.10
C ALA A 204 -7.33 -4.08 5.77
N LEU A 205 -7.26 -5.29 5.19
CA LEU A 205 -6.38 -6.36 5.68
C LEU A 205 -4.90 -5.99 5.59
N LEU A 206 -4.48 -5.34 4.50
CA LEU A 206 -3.11 -4.85 4.37
C LEU A 206 -2.77 -3.88 5.50
N PHE A 207 -3.63 -2.90 5.76
CA PHE A 207 -3.40 -1.90 6.82
C PHE A 207 -3.49 -2.48 8.24
N CYS A 208 -4.21 -3.60 8.46
CA CYS A 208 -4.16 -4.33 9.73
C CYS A 208 -2.73 -4.83 10.06
N GLY A 209 -1.89 -5.05 9.05
CA GLY A 209 -0.48 -5.40 9.24
C GLY A 209 0.30 -4.39 10.09
N ASN A 210 -0.04 -3.10 10.04
CA ASN A 210 0.55 -2.08 10.91
C ASN A 210 0.23 -2.33 12.40
N LEU A 211 -1.04 -2.61 12.73
CA LEU A 211 -1.44 -2.88 14.12
C LEU A 211 -0.77 -4.16 14.65
N ILE A 212 -0.75 -5.21 13.83
CA ILE A 212 -0.08 -6.47 14.14
C ILE A 212 1.41 -6.25 14.35
N SER A 213 2.05 -5.46 13.48
CA SER A 213 3.47 -5.13 13.56
C SER A 213 3.85 -4.46 14.88
N ASN A 214 3.04 -3.53 15.38
CA ASN A 214 3.31 -2.86 16.65
C ASN A 214 3.34 -3.84 17.83
N ALA A 215 2.41 -4.81 17.85
CA ALA A 215 2.40 -5.86 18.87
C ALA A 215 3.60 -6.81 18.74
N PHE A 216 3.91 -7.24 17.51
CA PHE A 216 5.07 -8.11 17.25
C PHE A 216 6.40 -7.41 17.53
N SER A 217 6.55 -6.13 17.20
CA SER A 217 7.76 -5.35 17.48
C SER A 217 8.08 -5.34 18.98
N ALA A 218 7.06 -5.15 19.82
CA ALA A 218 7.26 -5.19 21.28
C ALA A 218 7.70 -6.58 21.76
N LEU A 219 7.10 -7.65 21.23
CA LEU A 219 7.43 -9.04 21.63
C LEU A 219 8.84 -9.44 21.15
N VAL A 220 9.14 -9.21 19.87
CA VAL A 220 10.46 -9.52 19.28
C VAL A 220 11.54 -8.70 19.95
N GLY A 221 11.28 -7.38 20.13
CA GLY A 221 12.19 -6.50 20.85
C GLY A 221 12.47 -6.98 22.27
N ALA A 222 11.42 -7.32 23.03
CA ALA A 222 11.58 -7.84 24.40
C ALA A 222 12.37 -9.16 24.41
N GLY A 223 12.07 -10.09 23.52
CA GLY A 223 12.73 -11.39 23.45
C GLY A 223 14.21 -11.28 23.07
N VAL A 224 14.53 -10.55 22.00
CA VAL A 224 15.90 -10.39 21.52
C VAL A 224 16.72 -9.55 22.51
N LEU A 225 16.18 -8.39 22.91
CA LEU A 225 16.91 -7.44 23.75
C LEU A 225 17.17 -7.96 25.19
N SER A 226 16.38 -8.93 25.67
CA SER A 226 16.58 -9.52 26.99
C SER A 226 17.58 -10.69 26.98
N ASN A 227 17.67 -11.43 25.87
CA ASN A 227 18.44 -12.68 25.84
C ASN A 227 19.74 -12.61 25.03
N MET A 228 19.91 -11.60 24.17
CA MET A 228 21.04 -11.54 23.23
C MET A 228 22.13 -10.54 23.64
N ASN A 229 22.05 -9.94 24.84
CA ASN A 229 23.04 -8.97 25.26
C ASN A 229 24.37 -9.67 25.59
N GLY A 230 25.46 -9.20 24.99
CA GLY A 230 26.80 -9.79 25.17
C GLY A 230 27.07 -11.07 24.39
N VAL A 231 26.08 -11.62 23.68
CA VAL A 231 26.27 -12.81 22.84
C VAL A 231 27.25 -12.46 21.72
N LEU A 232 28.30 -13.28 21.57
CA LEU A 232 29.42 -13.07 20.66
C LEU A 232 30.11 -11.69 20.81
N GLY A 233 30.03 -11.08 22.00
CA GLY A 233 30.62 -9.77 22.26
C GLY A 233 29.86 -8.57 21.70
N HIS A 234 28.61 -8.76 21.22
CA HIS A 234 27.82 -7.70 20.63
C HIS A 234 26.66 -7.27 21.54
N ALA A 235 26.31 -6.00 21.47
CA ALA A 235 25.18 -5.44 22.19
C ALA A 235 23.85 -6.01 21.61
N ALA A 236 22.84 -6.18 22.47
CA ALA A 236 21.55 -6.78 22.09
C ALA A 236 20.83 -6.05 20.95
N TRP A 237 20.95 -4.71 20.86
CA TRP A 237 20.32 -3.93 19.82
C TRP A 237 20.85 -4.26 18.40
N ARG A 238 22.12 -4.69 18.27
CA ARG A 238 22.70 -5.12 16.98
C ARG A 238 22.05 -6.40 16.50
N TRP A 239 21.81 -7.35 17.40
CA TRP A 239 21.11 -8.60 17.10
C TRP A 239 19.69 -8.37 16.60
N LEU A 240 19.00 -7.36 17.14
CA LEU A 240 17.65 -7.01 16.69
C LEU A 240 17.65 -6.67 15.18
N PHE A 241 18.56 -5.80 14.73
CA PHE A 241 18.67 -5.44 13.31
C PHE A 241 19.12 -6.61 12.43
N TRP A 242 20.04 -7.44 12.90
CA TRP A 242 20.51 -8.60 12.13
C TRP A 242 19.42 -9.65 11.96
N ILE A 243 18.69 -9.98 12.99
CA ILE A 243 17.61 -10.99 12.95
C ILE A 243 16.47 -10.50 12.06
N GLU A 244 15.99 -9.27 12.29
CA GLU A 244 14.86 -8.75 11.51
C GLU A 244 15.25 -8.46 10.06
N GLY A 245 16.44 -7.93 9.81
CA GLY A 245 16.94 -7.75 8.45
C GLY A 245 17.10 -9.08 7.70
N ALA A 246 17.63 -10.13 8.35
CA ALA A 246 17.70 -11.47 7.77
C ALA A 246 16.32 -12.07 7.48
N ALA A 247 15.36 -11.88 8.39
CA ALA A 247 13.97 -12.29 8.17
C ALA A 247 13.35 -11.54 6.98
N THR A 248 13.57 -10.24 6.89
CA THR A 248 13.11 -9.41 5.76
C THR A 248 13.71 -9.89 4.44
N CYS A 249 15.02 -10.19 4.37
CA CYS A 249 15.66 -10.75 3.18
C CYS A 249 15.06 -12.11 2.79
N THR A 250 14.79 -12.97 3.77
CA THR A 250 14.17 -14.29 3.53
C THR A 250 12.77 -14.12 2.93
N ILE A 251 11.95 -13.25 3.50
CA ILE A 251 10.60 -12.97 2.98
C ILE A 251 10.68 -12.31 1.61
N ALA A 252 11.67 -11.45 1.34
CA ALA A 252 11.89 -10.85 0.02
C ALA A 252 12.14 -11.91 -1.06
N ILE A 253 12.97 -12.90 -0.76
CA ILE A 253 13.26 -14.01 -1.67
C ILE A 253 11.98 -14.83 -1.92
N ILE A 254 11.24 -15.18 -0.88
CA ILE A 254 9.96 -15.88 -1.01
C ILE A 254 8.98 -15.06 -1.85
N SER A 255 8.91 -13.76 -1.62
CA SER A 255 8.02 -12.83 -2.33
C SER A 255 8.29 -12.78 -3.82
N ALA A 256 9.55 -12.89 -4.26
CA ALA A 256 9.92 -12.92 -5.68
C ALA A 256 9.28 -14.10 -6.44
N PHE A 257 8.97 -15.20 -5.76
CA PHE A 257 8.34 -16.39 -6.35
C PHE A 257 6.82 -16.43 -6.14
N VAL A 258 6.32 -15.83 -5.07
CA VAL A 258 4.90 -15.92 -4.67
C VAL A 258 4.07 -14.77 -5.25
N LEU A 259 4.61 -13.53 -5.28
CA LEU A 259 3.85 -12.38 -5.74
C LEU A 259 3.36 -12.56 -7.19
N PRO A 260 2.09 -12.22 -7.47
CA PRO A 260 1.61 -12.17 -8.84
C PRO A 260 2.14 -10.93 -9.55
N ASP A 261 2.45 -11.08 -10.83
CA ASP A 261 2.69 -9.96 -11.73
C ASP A 261 1.36 -9.38 -12.26
N LEU A 262 1.39 -8.64 -13.35
CA LEU A 262 0.19 -8.14 -14.01
C LEU A 262 -0.63 -9.29 -14.62
N PRO A 263 -1.96 -9.17 -14.77
CA PRO A 263 -2.83 -10.25 -15.24
C PRO A 263 -2.41 -10.88 -16.57
N HIS A 264 -1.79 -10.10 -17.48
CA HIS A 264 -1.39 -10.57 -18.80
C HIS A 264 -0.10 -11.43 -18.80
N ASN A 265 0.80 -11.28 -17.80
CA ASN A 265 2.11 -11.93 -17.82
C ASN A 265 2.41 -12.80 -16.58
N THR A 266 1.46 -12.94 -15.67
CA THR A 266 1.67 -13.67 -14.41
C THR A 266 1.74 -15.18 -14.62
N ARG A 267 2.61 -15.85 -13.84
CA ARG A 267 2.77 -17.30 -13.87
C ARG A 267 1.83 -18.00 -12.88
N GLY A 268 1.44 -19.24 -13.23
CA GLY A 268 0.67 -20.12 -12.33
C GLY A 268 -0.84 -19.86 -12.32
N PHE A 269 -1.35 -19.10 -13.28
CA PHE A 269 -2.78 -19.00 -13.60
C PHE A 269 -3.04 -19.59 -14.97
N THR A 270 -4.21 -20.21 -15.16
CA THR A 270 -4.64 -20.70 -16.46
C THR A 270 -4.99 -19.53 -17.38
N GLU A 271 -5.02 -19.78 -18.69
CA GLU A 271 -5.40 -18.75 -19.65
C GLU A 271 -6.84 -18.23 -19.37
N GLU A 272 -7.77 -19.14 -19.06
CA GLU A 272 -9.13 -18.78 -18.67
C GLU A 272 -9.17 -17.89 -17.42
N GLU A 273 -8.34 -18.18 -16.40
CA GLU A 273 -8.24 -17.37 -15.19
C GLU A 273 -7.71 -15.95 -15.47
N ARG A 274 -6.73 -15.82 -16.38
CA ARG A 274 -6.18 -14.54 -16.80
C ARG A 274 -7.19 -13.69 -17.58
N GLN A 275 -7.90 -14.33 -18.51
CA GLN A 275 -8.96 -13.67 -19.30
C GLN A 275 -10.11 -13.20 -18.39
N VAL A 276 -10.56 -14.04 -17.47
CA VAL A 276 -11.59 -13.67 -16.48
C VAL A 276 -11.10 -12.53 -15.58
N ALA A 277 -9.84 -12.53 -15.17
CA ALA A 277 -9.27 -11.45 -14.35
C ALA A 277 -9.31 -10.11 -15.09
N GLN A 278 -8.89 -10.07 -16.36
CA GLN A 278 -8.93 -8.86 -17.18
C GLN A 278 -10.37 -8.39 -17.42
N LEU A 279 -11.26 -9.32 -17.78
CA LEU A 279 -12.66 -9.01 -18.04
C LEU A 279 -13.34 -8.38 -16.82
N ARG A 280 -13.12 -8.91 -15.63
CA ARG A 280 -13.69 -8.39 -14.38
C ARG A 280 -13.27 -6.94 -14.09
N ILE A 281 -12.02 -6.59 -14.38
CA ILE A 281 -11.53 -5.22 -14.18
C ILE A 281 -12.17 -4.28 -15.21
N ILE A 282 -12.30 -4.70 -16.48
CA ILE A 282 -12.97 -3.91 -17.51
C ILE A 282 -14.44 -3.68 -17.14
N GLU A 283 -15.14 -4.71 -16.66
CA GLU A 283 -16.54 -4.61 -16.22
C GLU A 283 -16.72 -3.65 -15.03
N ASP A 284 -15.73 -3.59 -14.11
CA ASP A 284 -15.80 -2.77 -12.90
C ASP A 284 -15.39 -1.31 -13.13
N VAL A 285 -14.45 -1.07 -14.04
CA VAL A 285 -13.88 0.26 -14.31
C VAL A 285 -14.58 0.92 -15.51
N GLY A 286 -15.10 0.13 -16.44
CA GLY A 286 -15.69 0.61 -17.70
C GLY A 286 -14.66 1.05 -18.74
N GLU A 287 -13.37 1.05 -18.38
CA GLU A 287 -12.26 1.46 -19.24
C GLU A 287 -11.11 0.49 -19.08
N LEU A 288 -10.39 0.22 -20.17
CA LEU A 288 -9.08 -0.39 -20.11
C LEU A 288 -8.02 0.67 -19.82
N ASP A 289 -6.99 0.22 -19.15
CA ASP A 289 -5.80 1.02 -18.87
C ASP A 289 -5.20 1.56 -20.19
N SER A 290 -5.64 2.74 -20.60
CA SER A 290 -5.09 3.46 -21.76
C SER A 290 -3.70 4.06 -21.48
N ASP A 291 -3.15 3.80 -20.29
CA ASP A 291 -1.90 4.37 -19.81
C ASP A 291 -0.64 3.93 -20.60
N ALA A 292 -0.79 2.94 -21.48
CA ALA A 292 0.31 2.49 -22.34
C ALA A 292 0.90 3.60 -23.24
N ASN A 293 0.14 4.66 -23.52
CA ASN A 293 0.53 5.75 -24.39
C ASN A 293 0.80 7.08 -23.66
N GLN A 294 0.52 7.18 -22.36
CA GLN A 294 0.76 8.42 -21.60
C GLN A 294 2.15 8.43 -20.97
N GLY A 295 2.86 9.55 -21.10
CA GLY A 295 4.14 9.74 -20.45
C GLY A 295 3.97 9.87 -18.92
N PRO A 296 4.92 9.40 -18.09
CA PRO A 296 4.82 9.51 -16.62
C PRO A 296 4.76 10.96 -16.14
N LEU A 297 5.32 11.90 -16.92
CA LEU A 297 5.25 13.32 -16.65
C LEU A 297 3.85 13.90 -16.91
N ASP A 298 3.09 13.31 -17.81
CA ASP A 298 1.73 13.75 -18.11
C ASP A 298 0.77 13.39 -16.97
N GLY A 299 0.90 12.19 -16.41
CA GLY A 299 0.18 11.80 -15.20
C GLY A 299 0.49 12.69 -13.99
N LEU A 300 1.77 13.05 -13.80
CA LEU A 300 2.18 13.99 -12.75
C LEU A 300 1.61 15.40 -12.99
N LYS A 301 1.61 15.88 -14.23
CA LYS A 301 1.01 17.18 -14.60
C LYS A 301 -0.50 17.20 -14.34
N MET A 302 -1.22 16.11 -14.68
CA MET A 302 -2.65 16.00 -14.41
C MET A 302 -2.91 16.02 -12.91
N ALA A 303 -2.15 15.24 -12.12
CA ALA A 303 -2.26 15.22 -10.67
C ALA A 303 -2.02 16.60 -10.04
N LEU A 304 -1.00 17.33 -10.49
CA LEU A 304 -0.69 18.67 -9.98
C LEU A 304 -1.74 19.74 -10.38
N LYS A 305 -2.53 19.50 -11.42
CA LYS A 305 -3.61 20.42 -11.85
C LYS A 305 -4.95 20.11 -11.15
N ASP A 306 -5.10 18.94 -10.56
CA ASP A 306 -6.36 18.54 -9.94
C ASP A 306 -6.49 19.13 -8.52
N VAL A 307 -7.43 20.05 -8.36
CA VAL A 307 -7.74 20.68 -7.05
C VAL A 307 -8.18 19.66 -6.00
N LYS A 308 -8.83 18.57 -6.40
CA LYS A 308 -9.28 17.52 -5.49
C LYS A 308 -8.11 16.87 -4.74
N ILE A 309 -6.96 16.73 -5.39
CA ILE A 309 -5.74 16.18 -4.76
C ILE A 309 -5.27 17.08 -3.62
N TYR A 310 -5.28 18.40 -3.81
CA TYR A 310 -4.88 19.33 -2.74
C TYR A 310 -5.84 19.32 -1.55
N VAL A 311 -7.15 19.23 -1.81
CA VAL A 311 -8.16 19.08 -0.74
C VAL A 311 -7.95 17.79 0.03
N MET A 312 -7.72 16.68 -0.67
CA MET A 312 -7.42 15.39 -0.03
C MET A 312 -6.10 15.42 0.75
N MET A 313 -5.06 16.03 0.21
CA MET A 313 -3.77 16.22 0.90
C MET A 313 -3.96 16.99 2.21
N PHE A 314 -4.70 18.10 2.17
CA PHE A 314 -4.97 18.90 3.37
C PHE A 314 -5.76 18.11 4.40
N THR A 315 -6.83 17.43 3.98
CA THR A 315 -7.66 16.60 4.85
C THR A 315 -6.86 15.47 5.50
N PHE A 316 -6.02 14.79 4.71
CA PHE A 316 -5.17 13.70 5.23
C PHE A 316 -4.11 14.22 6.19
N THR A 317 -3.51 15.38 5.89
CA THR A 317 -2.53 16.03 6.78
C THR A 317 -3.19 16.41 8.11
N ALA A 318 -4.35 17.04 8.07
CA ALA A 318 -5.10 17.38 9.28
C ALA A 318 -5.47 16.14 10.12
N TYR A 319 -5.88 15.06 9.46
CA TYR A 319 -6.14 13.77 10.11
C TYR A 319 -4.90 13.19 10.80
N VAL A 320 -3.75 13.16 10.13
CA VAL A 320 -2.49 12.64 10.70
C VAL A 320 -2.01 13.50 11.86
N VAL A 321 -2.11 14.84 11.75
CA VAL A 321 -1.79 15.77 12.85
C VAL A 321 -2.71 15.50 14.05
N GLY A 322 -4.01 15.30 13.82
CA GLY A 322 -4.96 14.94 14.86
C GLY A 322 -4.63 13.61 15.56
N LEU A 323 -4.20 12.60 14.81
CA LEU A 323 -3.75 11.33 15.39
C LEU A 323 -2.47 11.47 16.21
N SER A 324 -1.54 12.34 15.78
CA SER A 324 -0.29 12.59 16.49
C SER A 324 -0.54 13.18 17.88
N PHE A 325 -1.60 13.97 18.04
CA PHE A 325 -1.98 14.53 19.33
C PHE A 325 -2.22 13.44 20.40
N ASN A 326 -2.84 12.33 20.03
CA ASN A 326 -3.06 11.21 20.96
C ASN A 326 -1.76 10.62 21.52
N ALA A 327 -0.69 10.59 20.71
CA ALA A 327 0.62 10.09 21.15
C ALA A 327 1.30 11.04 22.17
N PHE A 328 1.05 12.33 22.08
CA PHE A 328 1.58 13.35 23.01
C PHE A 328 0.71 13.55 24.25
N PHE A 329 -0.60 13.37 24.12
CA PHE A 329 -1.55 13.58 25.21
C PHE A 329 -1.25 12.71 26.42
N VAL A 330 -0.90 11.44 26.22
CA VAL A 330 -0.52 10.53 27.31
C VAL A 330 0.73 11.03 28.05
N ARG A 331 1.71 11.56 27.34
CA ARG A 331 2.93 12.12 27.96
C ARG A 331 2.64 13.41 28.72
N ILE A 332 1.76 14.28 28.20
CA ILE A 332 1.36 15.52 28.88
C ILE A 332 0.55 15.18 30.14
N ALA A 333 -0.40 14.25 30.05
CA ALA A 333 -1.21 13.82 31.17
C ALA A 333 -0.39 13.18 32.30
N LEU A 334 0.59 12.34 31.96
CA LEU A 334 1.51 11.73 32.92
C LEU A 334 2.48 12.75 33.50
N GLY A 335 3.00 13.69 32.69
CA GLY A 335 3.90 14.76 33.12
C GLY A 335 3.24 15.75 34.09
N THR A 336 1.98 16.10 33.85
CA THR A 336 1.20 16.96 34.76
C THR A 336 0.86 16.26 36.08
N SER A 337 0.63 14.95 36.05
CA SER A 337 0.41 14.17 37.29
C SER A 337 1.67 14.10 38.16
N TYR A 338 2.87 14.04 37.55
CA TYR A 338 4.15 14.00 38.30
C TYR A 338 4.53 15.36 38.89
N SER A 339 4.14 16.47 38.22
CA SER A 339 4.38 17.84 38.73
C SER A 339 3.40 18.25 39.83
N ALA A 340 2.24 17.62 39.94
CA ALA A 340 1.23 17.90 40.96
C ALA A 340 1.47 17.13 42.28
N SER A 341 2.42 16.19 42.30
CA SER A 341 2.76 15.36 43.46
C SER A 341 4.09 15.75 44.17
N ASN A 342 4.73 16.83 43.72
CA ASN A 342 5.88 17.50 44.38
C ASN A 342 5.50 18.94 44.72
#